data_33298716f325f395722f8fb2886315d8
#
_entry.id   33298716f325f395722f8fb2886315d8
#
_cell.length_a   1.000
_cell.length_b   1.000
_cell.length_c   1.000
_cell.angle_alpha   90.00
_cell.angle_beta   90.00
_cell.angle_gamma   90.00
#
_symmetry.space_group_name_H-M   'P 1'
#
loop_
_entity.id
_entity.type
_entity.pdbx_description
1 polymer ?
#
loop_
_entity_poly.entity_id
_entity_poly.type
_entity_poly.pdbx_seq_one_letter_code
_entity_poly.pdbx_strand_id
1 'polypeptide(L)'
;MRIEVCDFLSADGRFFCVKKYEGSSDLSHLFAQGGVSADLFFNSQEYRQFTADQIGARWALPFRVDDERPSGCKIVYAIACPENFELPTDLPFFSKVTLLKFKRTVWPLGFEVELAKIVVPEPPAANRPRRRPRSA
;
A
#
# COMPACT_ATOMS: atom_id res chain seq x y z
N MET A 1 12.65 -15.18 -5.70
CA MET A 1 12.00 -14.13 -4.85
C MET A 1 10.54 -14.05 -5.24
N ARG A 2 9.69 -14.22 -4.26
CA ARG A 2 8.25 -14.14 -4.49
C ARG A 2 7.84 -12.67 -4.43
N ILE A 3 7.42 -12.11 -5.55
CA ILE A 3 6.97 -10.72 -5.61
C ILE A 3 5.44 -10.74 -5.60
N GLU A 4 4.86 -10.13 -4.58
CA GLU A 4 3.43 -9.91 -4.53
C GLU A 4 3.09 -8.58 -5.18
N VAL A 5 2.07 -8.58 -6.04
CA VAL A 5 1.62 -7.38 -6.74
C VAL A 5 1.03 -6.38 -5.73
N CYS A 6 0.10 -6.85 -4.93
CA CYS A 6 -0.60 -6.11 -3.88
C CYS A 6 -1.46 -7.10 -3.09
N ASP A 7 -2.05 -6.66 -2.00
CA ASP A 7 -2.96 -7.50 -1.21
C ASP A 7 -4.32 -7.62 -1.89
N PHE A 8 -4.82 -6.52 -2.46
CA PHE A 8 -6.09 -6.48 -3.19
C PHE A 8 -5.96 -5.57 -4.41
N LEU A 9 -6.63 -5.95 -5.48
CA LEU A 9 -6.75 -5.14 -6.69
C LEU A 9 -8.23 -4.92 -6.98
N SER A 10 -8.65 -3.66 -7.08
CA SER A 10 -10.02 -3.31 -7.44
C SER A 10 -10.20 -3.18 -8.95
N ALA A 11 -11.44 -3.32 -9.40
CA ALA A 11 -11.79 -3.22 -10.83
C ALA A 11 -11.48 -1.84 -11.43
N ASP A 12 -11.39 -0.79 -10.63
CA ASP A 12 -11.05 0.57 -11.06
C ASP A 12 -9.54 0.87 -11.06
N GLY A 13 -8.70 -0.15 -10.88
CA GLY A 13 -7.25 -0.01 -10.98
C GLY A 13 -6.55 0.44 -9.71
N ARG A 14 -7.15 0.22 -8.56
CA ARG A 14 -6.53 0.50 -7.26
C ARG A 14 -5.82 -0.72 -6.73
N PHE A 15 -4.53 -0.55 -6.46
CA PHE A 15 -3.67 -1.57 -5.85
C PHE A 15 -3.60 -1.29 -4.35
N PHE A 16 -4.28 -2.11 -3.55
CA PHE A 16 -4.32 -1.94 -2.10
C PHE A 16 -3.18 -2.72 -1.44
N CYS A 17 -2.35 -2.00 -0.73
CA CYS A 17 -1.34 -2.56 0.16
C CYS A 17 -1.82 -2.30 1.59
N VAL A 18 -2.09 -3.36 2.35
CA VAL A 18 -2.72 -3.26 3.67
C VAL A 18 -1.71 -3.61 4.76
N LYS A 19 -1.66 -2.80 5.79
CA LYS A 19 -0.81 -3.05 6.95
C LYS A 19 -1.44 -2.50 8.22
N LYS A 20 -1.33 -3.26 9.31
CA LYS A 20 -1.65 -2.76 10.64
C LYS A 20 -0.53 -1.83 11.12
N TYR A 21 -0.91 -0.70 11.70
CA TYR A 21 0.05 0.21 12.31
C TYR A 21 0.64 -0.41 13.58
N GLU A 22 1.92 -0.69 13.55
CA GLU A 22 2.70 -1.21 14.69
C GLU A 22 4.02 -0.46 14.87
N GLY A 23 4.26 0.56 14.08
CA GLY A 23 5.45 1.38 14.14
C GLY A 23 5.97 1.83 12.78
N SER A 24 7.01 2.64 12.80
CA SER A 24 7.55 3.30 11.62
C SER A 24 8.22 2.34 10.62
N SER A 25 8.87 1.27 11.10
CA SER A 25 9.54 0.32 10.20
C SER A 25 8.56 -0.48 9.35
N ASP A 26 7.42 -0.89 9.91
CA ASP A 26 6.38 -1.61 9.17
C ASP A 26 5.77 -0.76 8.07
N LEU A 27 5.55 0.52 8.35
CA LEU A 27 5.03 1.47 7.35
C LEU A 27 6.05 1.74 6.26
N SER A 28 7.34 1.81 6.59
CA SER A 28 8.39 1.97 5.59
C SER A 28 8.44 0.79 4.62
N HIS A 29 8.27 -0.43 5.11
CA HIS A 29 8.15 -1.63 4.26
C HIS A 29 6.92 -1.57 3.38
N LEU A 30 5.78 -1.14 3.92
CA LEU A 30 4.54 -0.98 3.17
C LEU A 30 4.73 -0.02 1.98
N PHE A 31 5.28 1.15 2.23
CA PHE A 31 5.50 2.16 1.21
C PHE A 31 6.50 1.69 0.15
N ALA A 32 7.55 0.98 0.57
CA ALA A 32 8.51 0.38 -0.35
C ALA A 32 7.87 -0.68 -1.26
N GLN A 33 6.98 -1.49 -0.74
CA GLN A 33 6.25 -2.50 -1.51
C GLN A 33 5.47 -1.87 -2.67
N GLY A 34 4.75 -0.79 -2.40
CA GLY A 34 4.02 -0.05 -3.44
C GLY A 34 4.94 0.54 -4.50
N GLY A 35 6.08 1.07 -4.10
CA GLY A 35 7.08 1.62 -5.02
C GLY A 35 7.67 0.56 -5.95
N VAL A 36 8.01 -0.61 -5.42
CA VAL A 36 8.51 -1.74 -6.22
C VAL A 36 7.45 -2.23 -7.20
N SER A 37 6.20 -2.35 -6.74
CA SER A 37 5.10 -2.77 -7.62
C SER A 37 4.87 -1.79 -8.77
N ALA A 38 4.89 -0.50 -8.51
CA ALA A 38 4.74 0.53 -9.54
C ALA A 38 5.88 0.49 -10.57
N ASP A 39 7.12 0.34 -10.10
CA ASP A 39 8.29 0.24 -10.98
C ASP A 39 8.20 -0.97 -11.90
N LEU A 40 7.83 -2.13 -11.36
CA LEU A 40 7.65 -3.35 -12.13
C LEU A 40 6.51 -3.23 -13.14
N PHE A 41 5.40 -2.63 -12.77
CA PHE A 41 4.29 -2.39 -13.69
C PHE A 41 4.68 -1.52 -14.87
N PHE A 42 5.43 -0.46 -14.60
CA PHE A 42 5.87 0.47 -15.62
C PHE A 42 6.91 -0.14 -16.55
N ASN A 43 7.89 -0.88 -16.01
CA ASN A 43 9.06 -1.34 -16.74
C ASN A 43 9.00 -2.79 -17.23
N SER A 44 8.04 -3.58 -16.78
CA SER A 44 7.98 -5.01 -17.10
C SER A 44 6.64 -5.44 -17.68
N GLN A 45 6.64 -5.74 -18.97
CA GLN A 45 5.48 -6.35 -19.63
C GLN A 45 5.15 -7.73 -19.05
N GLU A 46 6.17 -8.50 -18.69
CA GLU A 46 5.98 -9.82 -18.07
C GLU A 46 5.23 -9.70 -16.73
N TYR A 47 5.54 -8.69 -15.94
CA TYR A 47 4.86 -8.46 -14.68
C TYR A 47 3.39 -8.03 -14.88
N ARG A 48 3.12 -7.21 -15.90
CA ARG A 48 1.73 -6.85 -16.27
C ARG A 48 0.96 -8.07 -16.75
N GLN A 49 1.60 -8.93 -17.55
CA GLN A 49 0.98 -10.18 -18.01
C GLN A 49 0.69 -11.13 -16.83
N PHE A 50 1.61 -11.27 -15.92
CA PHE A 50 1.41 -12.06 -14.69
C PHE A 50 0.19 -11.56 -13.90
N THR A 51 0.06 -10.26 -13.73
CA THR A 51 -1.09 -9.65 -13.04
C THR A 51 -2.39 -9.91 -13.78
N ALA A 52 -2.39 -9.74 -15.10
CA ALA A 52 -3.56 -10.02 -15.94
C ALA A 52 -4.00 -11.49 -15.83
N ASP A 53 -3.05 -12.41 -15.80
CA ASP A 53 -3.34 -13.84 -15.65
C ASP A 53 -3.95 -14.18 -14.28
N GLN A 54 -3.50 -13.50 -13.22
CA GLN A 54 -4.05 -13.67 -11.87
C GLN A 54 -5.50 -13.19 -11.77
N ILE A 55 -5.84 -12.13 -12.48
CA ILE A 55 -7.20 -11.57 -12.49
C ILE A 55 -8.12 -12.41 -13.36
N GLY A 56 -7.61 -12.94 -14.46
CA GLY A 56 -8.39 -13.67 -15.44
C GLY A 56 -9.43 -12.78 -16.11
N ALA A 57 -10.63 -13.33 -16.36
CA ALA A 57 -11.72 -12.63 -17.02
C ALA A 57 -12.70 -11.92 -16.05
N ARG A 58 -12.30 -11.72 -14.79
CA ARG A 58 -13.18 -11.17 -13.74
C ARG A 58 -13.59 -9.73 -14.02
N TRP A 59 -12.66 -8.90 -14.51
CA TRP A 59 -12.91 -7.53 -14.91
C TRP A 59 -11.84 -7.03 -15.87
N ALA A 60 -12.16 -5.95 -16.58
CA ALA A 60 -11.20 -5.28 -17.45
C ALA A 60 -10.16 -4.52 -16.61
N LEU A 61 -8.89 -4.68 -16.96
CA LEU A 61 -7.81 -3.90 -16.36
C LEU A 61 -7.84 -2.46 -16.89
N PRO A 62 -7.44 -1.47 -16.08
CA PRO A 62 -7.34 -0.09 -16.52
C PRO A 62 -6.15 0.17 -17.45
N PHE A 63 -5.34 -0.85 -17.72
CA PHE A 63 -4.18 -0.80 -18.60
C PHE A 63 -4.17 -2.03 -19.52
N ARG A 64 -3.50 -1.91 -20.65
CA ARG A 64 -3.20 -3.04 -21.52
C ARG A 64 -1.84 -3.62 -21.16
N VAL A 65 -1.69 -4.92 -21.28
CA VAL A 65 -0.42 -5.61 -20.97
C VAL A 65 0.73 -5.10 -21.85
N ASP A 66 0.44 -4.74 -23.08
CA ASP A 66 1.37 -4.24 -24.08
C ASP A 66 1.55 -2.72 -24.08
N ASP A 67 0.94 -2.00 -23.13
CA ASP A 67 1.13 -0.57 -23.00
C ASP A 67 2.60 -0.23 -22.70
N GLU A 68 3.14 0.73 -23.43
CA GLU A 68 4.48 1.25 -23.14
C GLU A 68 4.50 2.06 -21.85
N ARG A 69 3.38 2.73 -21.53
CA ARG A 69 3.21 3.54 -20.33
C ARG A 69 1.83 3.29 -19.74
N PRO A 70 1.69 2.28 -18.88
CA PRO A 70 0.41 2.06 -18.21
C PRO A 70 0.06 3.29 -17.36
N SER A 71 -1.21 3.68 -17.41
CA SER A 71 -1.73 4.83 -16.68
C SER A 71 -3.09 4.50 -16.06
N GLY A 72 -3.58 5.37 -15.20
CA GLY A 72 -4.88 5.17 -14.54
C GLY A 72 -4.83 4.23 -13.34
N CYS A 73 -3.65 3.83 -12.91
CA CYS A 73 -3.47 3.00 -11.71
C CYS A 73 -3.22 3.87 -10.47
N LYS A 74 -3.69 3.40 -9.34
CA LYS A 74 -3.47 4.05 -8.05
C LYS A 74 -2.91 3.04 -7.06
N ILE A 75 -1.99 3.48 -6.21
CA ILE A 75 -1.52 2.70 -5.07
C ILE A 75 -2.22 3.25 -3.84
N VAL A 76 -2.97 2.39 -3.17
CA VAL A 76 -3.67 2.75 -1.93
C VAL A 76 -2.97 2.06 -0.77
N TYR A 77 -2.39 2.85 0.11
CA TYR A 77 -1.86 2.33 1.37
C TYR A 77 -2.98 2.36 2.41
N ALA A 78 -3.54 1.20 2.69
CA ALA A 78 -4.60 1.02 3.66
C ALA A 78 -3.99 0.66 5.02
N ILE A 79 -4.04 1.59 5.96
CA ILE A 79 -3.42 1.45 7.27
C ILE A 79 -4.50 1.18 8.32
N ALA A 80 -4.42 0.00 8.94
CA ALA A 80 -5.30 -0.37 10.03
C ALA A 80 -4.79 0.26 11.33
N CYS A 81 -5.58 1.14 11.89
CA CYS A 81 -5.21 1.92 13.08
C CYS A 81 -6.45 2.28 13.91
N PRO A 82 -6.29 2.71 15.18
CA PRO A 82 -7.40 3.15 16.00
C PRO A 82 -8.15 4.35 15.39
N GLU A 83 -9.42 4.50 15.78
CA GLU A 83 -10.29 5.56 15.26
C GLU A 83 -9.73 6.98 15.50
N ASN A 84 -9.07 7.19 16.63
CA ASN A 84 -8.47 8.47 17.01
C ASN A 84 -7.12 8.76 16.34
N PHE A 85 -6.59 7.82 15.56
CA PHE A 85 -5.35 8.02 14.81
C PHE A 85 -5.68 8.68 13.47
N GLU A 86 -5.11 9.84 13.21
CA GLU A 86 -5.39 10.60 11.98
C GLU A 86 -4.27 10.48 10.95
N LEU A 87 -4.65 10.17 9.72
CA LEU A 87 -3.75 10.07 8.59
C LEU A 87 -3.81 11.35 7.74
N PRO A 88 -2.68 11.86 7.29
CA PRO A 88 -1.30 11.45 7.57
C PRO A 88 -0.70 12.07 8.83
N THR A 89 -1.44 12.90 9.54
CA THR A 89 -0.95 13.77 10.61
C THR A 89 -0.23 13.01 11.72
N ASP A 90 -0.79 11.88 12.16
CA ASP A 90 -0.27 11.09 13.27
C ASP A 90 0.80 10.08 12.86
N LEU A 91 1.15 10.02 11.58
CA LEU A 91 2.26 9.17 11.14
C LEU A 91 3.58 9.63 11.80
N PRO A 92 4.46 8.70 12.19
CA PRO A 92 5.79 9.06 12.63
C PRO A 92 6.53 9.87 11.56
N PHE A 93 7.43 10.75 12.00
CA PHE A 93 8.16 11.65 11.10
C PHE A 93 8.84 10.90 9.95
N PHE A 94 9.59 9.82 10.25
CA PHE A 94 10.28 9.05 9.20
C PHE A 94 9.31 8.35 8.26
N SER A 95 8.14 7.94 8.73
CA SER A 95 7.09 7.37 7.87
C SER A 95 6.56 8.40 6.88
N LYS A 96 6.36 9.65 7.33
CA LYS A 96 5.96 10.75 6.43
C LYS A 96 7.01 11.01 5.35
N VAL A 97 8.27 11.02 5.72
CA VAL A 97 9.39 11.21 4.79
C VAL A 97 9.45 10.08 3.76
N THR A 98 9.31 8.84 4.21
CA THR A 98 9.32 7.66 3.34
C THR A 98 8.14 7.66 2.38
N LEU A 99 6.95 7.99 2.88
CA LEU A 99 5.74 8.10 2.06
C LEU A 99 5.92 9.14 0.95
N LEU A 100 6.43 10.33 1.31
CA LEU A 100 6.68 11.39 0.34
C LEU A 100 7.70 10.98 -0.71
N LYS A 101 8.77 10.30 -0.31
CA LYS A 101 9.78 9.75 -1.21
C LYS A 101 9.16 8.81 -2.24
N PHE A 102 8.36 7.85 -1.81
CA PHE A 102 7.73 6.89 -2.72
C PHE A 102 6.65 7.54 -3.59
N LYS A 103 5.89 8.47 -3.07
CA LYS A 103 4.95 9.27 -3.86
C LYS A 103 5.65 9.96 -5.02
N ARG A 104 6.79 10.60 -4.76
CA ARG A 104 7.59 11.27 -5.80
C ARG A 104 8.22 10.29 -6.79
N THR A 105 8.54 9.09 -6.34
CA THR A 105 9.11 8.03 -7.19
C THR A 105 8.08 7.48 -8.17
N VAL A 106 6.85 7.25 -7.72
CA VAL A 106 5.81 6.60 -8.54
C VAL A 106 5.00 7.58 -9.40
N TRP A 107 4.96 8.84 -9.04
CA TRP A 107 4.22 9.86 -9.79
C TRP A 107 4.67 9.96 -11.27
N PRO A 108 5.99 10.04 -11.56
CA PRO A 108 6.45 10.07 -12.96
C PRO A 108 6.13 8.78 -13.72
N LEU A 109 5.88 7.69 -13.03
CA LEU A 109 5.49 6.42 -13.63
C LEU A 109 3.98 6.34 -13.96
N GLY A 110 3.22 7.40 -13.67
CA GLY A 110 1.79 7.45 -13.93
C GLY A 110 0.91 6.88 -12.81
N PHE A 111 1.46 6.67 -11.62
CA PHE A 111 0.72 6.18 -10.46
C PHE A 111 0.42 7.30 -9.48
N GLU A 112 -0.83 7.36 -9.03
CA GLU A 112 -1.23 8.18 -7.90
C GLU A 112 -1.15 7.37 -6.60
N VAL A 113 -0.86 8.04 -5.50
CA VAL A 113 -0.79 7.44 -4.16
C VAL A 113 -1.92 8.00 -3.31
N GLU A 114 -2.68 7.10 -2.71
CA GLU A 114 -3.74 7.42 -1.76
C GLU A 114 -3.47 6.74 -0.42
N LEU A 115 -3.91 7.37 0.65
CA LEU A 115 -3.97 6.76 1.98
C LEU A 115 -5.41 6.41 2.30
N ALA A 116 -5.63 5.22 2.85
CA ALA A 116 -6.92 4.81 3.37
C ALA A 116 -6.77 4.35 4.81
N LYS A 117 -7.75 4.67 5.63
CA LYS A 117 -7.79 4.25 7.02
C LYS A 117 -8.75 3.09 7.18
N ILE A 118 -8.24 2.03 7.82
CA ILE A 118 -9.08 0.94 8.30
C ILE A 118 -9.15 1.07 9.81
N VAL A 119 -10.34 1.36 10.32
CA VAL A 119 -10.52 1.51 11.75
C VAL A 119 -10.53 0.13 12.41
N VAL A 120 -9.61 -0.07 13.35
CA VAL A 120 -9.55 -1.28 14.16
C VAL A 120 -10.19 -0.96 15.50
N PRO A 121 -11.27 -1.68 15.90
CA PRO A 121 -11.85 -1.49 17.22
C PRO A 121 -10.83 -1.80 18.30
N GLU A 122 -10.80 -0.99 19.35
CA GLU A 122 -9.99 -1.33 20.52
C GLU A 122 -10.49 -2.65 21.12
N PRO A 123 -9.57 -3.57 21.48
CA PRO A 123 -9.98 -4.79 22.17
C PRO A 123 -10.65 -4.43 23.51
N PRO A 124 -11.62 -5.25 24.00
CA PRO A 124 -12.20 -5.06 25.33
C PRO A 124 -11.10 -4.95 26.39
N ALA A 125 -11.30 -4.11 27.39
CA ALA A 125 -10.30 -3.83 28.44
C ALA A 125 -9.74 -5.09 29.10
N ALA A 126 -10.57 -6.14 29.26
CA ALA A 126 -10.17 -7.44 29.81
C ALA A 126 -9.15 -8.22 28.96
N ASN A 127 -9.07 -7.93 27.65
CA ASN A 127 -8.20 -8.61 26.68
C ASN A 127 -7.04 -7.72 26.22
N ARG A 128 -6.86 -6.56 26.82
CA ARG A 128 -5.74 -5.68 26.46
C ARG A 128 -4.43 -6.27 27.02
N PRO A 129 -3.37 -6.36 26.22
CA PRO A 129 -2.07 -6.73 26.76
C PRO A 129 -1.66 -5.75 27.86
N ARG A 130 -1.17 -6.28 28.98
CA ARG A 130 -0.65 -5.45 30.06
C ARG A 130 0.55 -4.65 29.54
N ARG A 131 0.48 -3.33 29.66
CA ARG A 131 1.65 -2.49 29.41
C ARG A 131 2.73 -2.90 30.41
N ARG A 132 3.90 -3.28 29.90
CA ARG A 132 5.06 -3.46 30.78
C ARG A 132 5.35 -2.11 31.45
N PRO A 133 5.54 -2.12 32.81
CA PRO A 133 5.96 -0.89 33.46
C PRO A 133 7.28 -0.41 32.83
N ARG A 134 7.35 0.88 32.53
CA ARG A 134 8.62 1.47 32.12
C ARG A 134 9.58 1.31 33.29
N SER A 135 10.67 0.59 33.08
CA SER A 135 11.77 0.57 34.05
C SER A 135 12.29 1.99 34.19
N ALA A 136 12.32 2.46 35.43
CA ALA A 136 12.84 3.78 35.76
C ALA A 136 14.33 3.90 35.36
#